data_bb2f12b439bffe35635557b4a51a42c9
#
_entry.id   bb2f12b439bffe35635557b4a51a42c9
#
_cell.length_a   1.000
_cell.length_b   1.000
_cell.length_c   1.000
_cell.angle_alpha   90.00
_cell.angle_beta   90.00
_cell.angle_gamma   90.00
#
_symmetry.space_group_name_H-M   'P 1'
#
loop_
_entity.id
_entity.type
_entity.pdbx_description
1 polymer ?
#
loop_
_entity_poly.entity_id
_entity_poly.type
_entity_poly.pdbx_seq_one_letter_code
_entity_poly.pdbx_strand_id
1 'polypeptide(L)'
;MTARRCLKCALTLTLLVMLAPLPSQAAKGSACAMTQATIARDEAGIRETMAAYNATLNDGKTAAVLPLYTEDGVFMPPYSQSAVGKSAVAAAYSKVFAELQFDVKFTIAELVVTAPNWAYVRTNSAGTTFHRSLGKQLAETNQELFIFKKGDDGKWRIARYSFSPTNPPA
;
A
#
# COMPACT_ATOMS: atom_id res chain seq x y z
N MET A 1 -35.71 2.11 -99.98
CA MET A 1 -36.68 2.52 -99.00
C MET A 1 -36.18 2.21 -97.65
N THR A 2 -35.88 3.18 -96.91
CA THR A 2 -34.95 3.38 -95.82
C THR A 2 -35.42 2.82 -94.51
N ALA A 3 -34.60 1.87 -93.90
CA ALA A 3 -34.77 1.40 -92.50
C ALA A 3 -33.87 2.19 -91.59
N ARG A 4 -34.43 2.88 -90.61
CA ARG A 4 -33.69 3.60 -89.54
C ARG A 4 -33.47 2.65 -88.37
N ARG A 5 -32.21 2.37 -88.04
CA ARG A 5 -31.80 1.62 -86.89
C ARG A 5 -31.74 2.57 -85.68
N CYS A 6 -32.46 2.21 -84.61
CA CYS A 6 -32.43 2.90 -83.33
C CYS A 6 -31.37 2.26 -82.44
N LEU A 7 -30.36 3.03 -82.05
CA LEU A 7 -29.28 2.63 -81.21
C LEU A 7 -29.68 2.82 -79.70
N LYS A 8 -29.85 1.72 -78.98
CA LYS A 8 -30.12 1.79 -77.54
C LYS A 8 -28.80 1.96 -76.80
N CYS A 9 -28.60 3.11 -76.19
CA CYS A 9 -27.50 3.34 -75.24
C CYS A 9 -27.88 2.71 -73.89
N ALA A 10 -27.14 1.68 -73.50
CA ALA A 10 -27.23 1.12 -72.17
C ALA A 10 -26.29 1.89 -71.25
N LEU A 11 -26.86 2.60 -70.29
CA LEU A 11 -26.12 3.32 -69.22
C LEU A 11 -25.87 2.34 -68.09
N THR A 12 -24.62 1.85 -67.94
CA THR A 12 -24.18 1.03 -66.80
C THR A 12 -23.86 1.96 -65.64
N LEU A 13 -24.73 1.97 -64.63
CA LEU A 13 -24.53 2.68 -63.37
C LEU A 13 -23.61 1.86 -62.46
N THR A 14 -22.33 2.20 -62.36
CA THR A 14 -21.37 1.59 -61.45
C THR A 14 -21.60 2.15 -60.05
N LEU A 15 -22.15 1.33 -59.14
CA LEU A 15 -22.34 1.67 -57.73
C LEU A 15 -21.00 1.52 -56.98
N LEU A 16 -20.31 2.64 -56.72
CA LEU A 16 -19.09 2.69 -55.91
C LEU A 16 -19.46 2.60 -54.44
N VAL A 17 -19.34 1.43 -53.84
CA VAL A 17 -19.52 1.20 -52.39
C VAL A 17 -18.30 1.78 -51.68
N MET A 18 -18.44 2.95 -51.12
CA MET A 18 -17.46 3.55 -50.21
C MET A 18 -17.48 2.77 -48.85
N LEU A 19 -16.52 1.89 -48.63
CA LEU A 19 -16.27 1.28 -47.34
C LEU A 19 -15.64 2.39 -46.43
N ALA A 20 -16.46 2.98 -45.59
CA ALA A 20 -15.96 3.85 -44.54
C ALA A 20 -15.23 3.00 -43.46
N PRO A 21 -14.00 3.36 -43.05
CA PRO A 21 -13.35 2.65 -41.97
C PRO A 21 -14.14 2.92 -40.67
N LEU A 22 -14.60 1.84 -40.01
CA LEU A 22 -15.19 1.92 -38.68
C LEU A 22 -14.13 2.47 -37.70
N PRO A 23 -14.44 3.47 -36.88
CA PRO A 23 -13.50 3.91 -35.84
C PRO A 23 -13.27 2.74 -34.89
N SER A 24 -12.05 2.23 -34.86
CA SER A 24 -11.58 1.30 -33.83
C SER A 24 -11.67 2.00 -32.48
N GLN A 25 -12.72 1.72 -31.71
CA GLN A 25 -12.79 2.06 -30.32
C GLN A 25 -11.75 1.20 -29.60
N ALA A 26 -10.53 1.69 -29.51
CA ALA A 26 -9.58 1.20 -28.55
C ALA A 26 -10.26 1.28 -27.16
N ALA A 27 -10.62 0.14 -26.60
CA ALA A 27 -11.08 0.03 -25.24
C ALA A 27 -9.96 0.60 -24.34
N LYS A 28 -10.10 1.88 -23.98
CA LYS A 28 -9.34 2.47 -22.89
C LYS A 28 -9.72 1.66 -21.67
N GLY A 29 -8.87 0.72 -21.28
CA GLY A 29 -8.95 0.06 -19.99
C GLY A 29 -9.10 1.18 -18.97
N SER A 30 -10.28 1.32 -18.40
CA SER A 30 -10.57 2.26 -17.34
C SER A 30 -9.79 1.75 -16.13
N ALA A 31 -8.52 2.17 -15.99
CA ALA A 31 -7.86 2.12 -14.71
C ALA A 31 -8.82 2.88 -13.79
N CYS A 32 -9.43 2.15 -12.84
CA CYS A 32 -10.38 2.74 -11.89
C CYS A 32 -9.60 3.81 -11.11
N ALA A 33 -9.69 5.05 -11.58
CA ALA A 33 -9.04 6.18 -10.92
C ALA A 33 -9.66 6.27 -9.52
N MET A 34 -8.83 6.19 -8.48
CA MET A 34 -9.29 6.36 -7.10
C MET A 34 -9.90 7.75 -6.95
N THR A 35 -11.13 7.80 -6.44
CA THR A 35 -11.76 9.09 -6.14
C THR A 35 -11.13 9.71 -4.91
N GLN A 36 -11.17 11.03 -4.78
CA GLN A 36 -10.68 11.72 -3.60
C GLN A 36 -11.35 11.22 -2.30
N ALA A 37 -12.66 10.91 -2.37
CA ALA A 37 -13.40 10.35 -1.23
C ALA A 37 -12.90 8.95 -0.84
N THR A 38 -12.52 8.12 -1.82
CA THR A 38 -11.94 6.80 -1.56
C THR A 38 -10.56 6.93 -0.91
N ILE A 39 -9.71 7.82 -1.43
CA ILE A 39 -8.38 8.09 -0.87
C ILE A 39 -8.50 8.56 0.58
N ALA A 40 -9.36 9.53 0.87
CA ALA A 40 -9.56 10.05 2.22
C ALA A 40 -10.02 8.96 3.22
N ARG A 41 -10.90 8.05 2.79
CA ARG A 41 -11.33 6.90 3.61
C ARG A 41 -10.16 5.93 3.87
N ASP A 42 -9.37 5.66 2.85
CA ASP A 42 -8.23 4.76 2.96
C ASP A 42 -7.14 5.34 3.87
N GLU A 43 -6.86 6.62 3.75
CA GLU A 43 -5.95 7.33 4.66
C GLU A 43 -6.44 7.28 6.12
N ALA A 44 -7.74 7.44 6.37
CA ALA A 44 -8.31 7.33 7.70
C ALA A 44 -8.10 5.93 8.29
N GLY A 45 -8.36 4.86 7.53
CA GLY A 45 -8.14 3.48 7.96
C GLY A 45 -6.66 3.15 8.21
N ILE A 46 -5.74 3.73 7.43
CA ILE A 46 -4.29 3.59 7.65
C ILE A 46 -3.88 4.30 8.94
N ARG A 47 -4.37 5.53 9.18
CA ARG A 47 -4.10 6.27 10.43
C ARG A 47 -4.61 5.54 11.66
N GLU A 48 -5.77 4.90 11.57
CA GLU A 48 -6.32 4.05 12.63
C GLU A 48 -5.39 2.86 12.93
N THR A 49 -4.90 2.17 11.91
CA THR A 49 -3.94 1.07 12.07
C THR A 49 -2.63 1.56 12.69
N MET A 50 -2.13 2.73 12.30
CA MET A 50 -0.92 3.34 12.88
C MET A 50 -1.12 3.70 14.35
N ALA A 51 -2.28 4.24 14.72
CA ALA A 51 -2.61 4.55 16.11
C ALA A 51 -2.68 3.28 16.97
N ALA A 52 -3.33 2.22 16.45
CA ALA A 52 -3.38 0.92 17.10
C ALA A 52 -1.97 0.30 17.25
N TYR A 53 -1.12 0.43 16.23
CA TYR A 53 0.26 -0.05 16.29
C TYR A 53 1.07 0.68 17.37
N ASN A 54 0.98 2.01 17.46
CA ASN A 54 1.65 2.80 18.50
C ASN A 54 1.21 2.37 19.91
N ALA A 55 -0.11 2.24 20.13
CA ALA A 55 -0.65 1.80 21.42
C ALA A 55 -0.15 0.39 21.79
N THR A 56 -0.18 -0.53 20.82
CA THR A 56 0.25 -1.92 21.02
C THR A 56 1.75 -2.04 21.32
N LEU A 57 2.57 -1.22 20.68
CA LEU A 57 4.02 -1.18 20.90
C LEU A 57 4.31 -0.76 22.36
N ASN A 58 3.66 0.29 22.84
CA ASN A 58 3.82 0.80 24.21
C ASN A 58 3.23 -0.16 25.25
N ASP A 59 2.15 -0.90 24.93
CA ASP A 59 1.56 -1.94 25.78
C ASP A 59 2.44 -3.21 25.89
N GLY A 60 3.35 -3.45 24.95
CA GLY A 60 4.24 -4.61 24.94
C GLY A 60 3.52 -5.94 24.75
N LYS A 61 2.37 -5.98 24.04
CA LYS A 61 1.56 -7.19 23.87
C LYS A 61 1.68 -7.77 22.46
N THR A 62 2.48 -8.80 22.29
CA THR A 62 2.67 -9.48 20.99
C THR A 62 1.35 -9.88 20.33
N ALA A 63 0.40 -10.42 21.10
CA ALA A 63 -0.90 -10.85 20.56
C ALA A 63 -1.70 -9.71 19.92
N ALA A 64 -1.51 -8.46 20.37
CA ALA A 64 -2.19 -7.29 19.83
C ALA A 64 -1.52 -6.72 18.58
N VAL A 65 -0.22 -7.00 18.36
CA VAL A 65 0.49 -6.61 17.13
C VAL A 65 0.05 -7.42 15.92
N LEU A 66 -0.20 -8.72 16.10
CA LEU A 66 -0.40 -9.68 15.00
C LEU A 66 -1.61 -9.37 14.10
N PRO A 67 -2.76 -8.91 14.61
CA PRO A 67 -3.89 -8.52 13.77
C PRO A 67 -3.61 -7.33 12.86
N LEU A 68 -2.58 -6.51 13.20
CA LEU A 68 -2.19 -5.33 12.44
C LEU A 68 -1.29 -5.67 11.24
N TYR A 69 -0.76 -6.90 11.16
CA TYR A 69 0.03 -7.39 10.03
C TYR A 69 -0.80 -8.23 9.07
N THR A 70 -0.39 -8.24 7.80
CA THR A 70 -0.88 -9.23 6.81
C THR A 70 -0.34 -10.62 7.16
N GLU A 71 -0.94 -11.70 6.60
CA GLU A 71 -0.46 -13.07 6.83
C GLU A 71 1.00 -13.26 6.33
N ASP A 72 1.34 -12.60 5.21
CA ASP A 72 2.67 -12.56 4.61
C ASP A 72 3.52 -11.36 5.07
N GLY A 73 3.14 -10.74 6.19
CA GLY A 73 3.78 -9.56 6.74
C GLY A 73 5.28 -9.76 7.00
N VAL A 74 6.07 -8.70 6.80
CA VAL A 74 7.52 -8.74 7.07
C VAL A 74 7.89 -7.61 8.02
N PHE A 75 8.56 -7.97 9.10
CA PHE A 75 9.21 -7.04 10.02
C PHE A 75 10.73 -7.08 9.81
N MET A 76 11.32 -5.93 9.55
CA MET A 76 12.74 -5.76 9.22
C MET A 76 13.41 -4.84 10.25
N PRO A 77 13.72 -5.34 11.46
CA PRO A 77 14.44 -4.55 12.45
C PRO A 77 15.90 -4.36 12.04
N PRO A 78 16.55 -3.26 12.49
CA PRO A 78 17.98 -3.06 12.24
C PRO A 78 18.81 -4.17 12.91
N TYR A 79 19.96 -4.47 12.31
CA TYR A 79 20.93 -5.45 12.79
C TYR A 79 20.40 -6.89 12.96
N SER A 80 19.28 -7.23 12.33
CA SER A 80 18.65 -8.55 12.41
C SER A 80 18.14 -9.01 11.06
N GLN A 81 17.99 -10.32 10.90
CA GLN A 81 17.31 -10.90 9.75
C GLN A 81 15.82 -10.55 9.75
N SER A 82 15.25 -10.41 8.58
CA SER A 82 13.81 -10.14 8.42
C SER A 82 12.97 -11.28 8.98
N ALA A 83 11.96 -10.93 9.78
CA ALA A 83 10.93 -11.86 10.22
C ALA A 83 9.82 -11.91 9.15
N VAL A 84 9.68 -13.04 8.46
CA VAL A 84 8.77 -13.21 7.32
C VAL A 84 7.58 -14.08 7.72
N GLY A 85 6.38 -13.55 7.54
CA GLY A 85 5.11 -14.20 7.90
C GLY A 85 4.74 -14.03 9.38
N LYS A 86 3.46 -14.17 9.68
CA LYS A 86 2.88 -13.87 11.00
C LYS A 86 3.55 -14.58 12.16
N SER A 87 3.93 -15.85 11.99
CA SER A 87 4.60 -16.64 13.04
C SER A 87 5.98 -16.08 13.37
N ALA A 88 6.79 -15.74 12.36
CA ALA A 88 8.11 -15.15 12.56
C ALA A 88 8.01 -13.74 13.14
N VAL A 89 7.03 -12.95 12.70
CA VAL A 89 6.72 -11.61 13.27
C VAL A 89 6.37 -11.75 14.75
N ALA A 90 5.51 -12.72 15.12
CA ALA A 90 5.18 -12.99 16.53
C ALA A 90 6.41 -13.30 17.37
N ALA A 91 7.26 -14.18 16.88
CA ALA A 91 8.49 -14.56 17.57
C ALA A 91 9.45 -13.36 17.75
N ALA A 92 9.56 -12.50 16.72
CA ALA A 92 10.37 -11.30 16.79
C ALA A 92 9.84 -10.30 17.83
N TYR A 93 8.54 -9.97 17.83
CA TYR A 93 7.95 -9.07 18.83
C TYR A 93 8.00 -9.65 20.25
N SER A 94 7.85 -10.95 20.41
CA SER A 94 8.02 -11.59 21.73
C SER A 94 9.41 -11.36 22.31
N LYS A 95 10.46 -11.44 21.47
CA LYS A 95 11.84 -11.15 21.88
C LYS A 95 12.02 -9.65 22.18
N VAL A 96 11.48 -8.78 21.33
CA VAL A 96 11.53 -7.32 21.52
C VAL A 96 10.89 -6.95 22.85
N PHE A 97 9.68 -7.39 23.14
CA PHE A 97 8.97 -7.04 24.39
C PHE A 97 9.50 -7.75 25.63
N ALA A 98 10.21 -8.89 25.48
CA ALA A 98 10.93 -9.50 26.59
C ALA A 98 12.09 -8.63 27.07
N GLU A 99 12.74 -7.89 26.15
CA GLU A 99 13.87 -7.01 26.46
C GLU A 99 13.47 -5.55 26.64
N LEU A 100 12.54 -5.04 25.83
CA LEU A 100 12.25 -3.62 25.69
C LEU A 100 10.83 -3.28 26.16
N GLN A 101 10.72 -2.18 26.91
CA GLN A 101 9.44 -1.54 27.22
C GLN A 101 9.47 -0.13 26.64
N PHE A 102 8.53 0.13 25.73
CA PHE A 102 8.46 1.39 24.98
C PHE A 102 7.54 2.40 25.65
N ASP A 103 7.92 3.67 25.52
CA ASP A 103 7.09 4.85 25.70
C ASP A 103 7.45 5.82 24.57
N VAL A 104 6.93 5.53 23.38
CA VAL A 104 7.24 6.25 22.13
C VAL A 104 5.98 6.72 21.43
N LYS A 105 6.12 7.79 20.67
CA LYS A 105 5.06 8.36 19.83
C LYS A 105 5.51 8.41 18.39
N PHE A 106 4.67 7.89 17.49
CA PHE A 106 4.85 8.02 16.04
C PHE A 106 4.22 9.30 15.52
N THR A 107 4.97 10.01 14.69
CA THR A 107 4.48 11.17 13.93
C THR A 107 4.52 10.81 12.45
N ILE A 108 3.37 10.85 11.78
CA ILE A 108 3.28 10.60 10.34
C ILE A 108 3.85 11.82 9.61
N ALA A 109 4.97 11.61 8.90
CA ALA A 109 5.61 12.60 8.06
C ALA A 109 5.04 12.60 6.64
N GLU A 110 4.60 11.42 6.16
CA GLU A 110 4.03 11.24 4.82
C GLU A 110 3.12 10.02 4.80
N LEU A 111 1.99 10.11 4.11
CA LEU A 111 1.08 9.01 3.86
C LEU A 111 0.60 9.12 2.41
N VAL A 112 0.80 8.06 1.62
CA VAL A 112 0.40 8.03 0.21
C VAL A 112 -0.29 6.72 -0.10
N VAL A 113 -1.53 6.79 -0.59
CA VAL A 113 -2.26 5.66 -1.16
C VAL A 113 -1.83 5.55 -2.62
N THR A 114 -1.05 4.53 -2.96
CA THR A 114 -0.43 4.34 -4.28
C THR A 114 -1.29 3.54 -5.24
N ALA A 115 -2.17 2.69 -4.70
CA ALA A 115 -3.11 1.85 -5.45
C ALA A 115 -4.35 1.56 -4.59
N PRO A 116 -5.45 1.01 -5.15
CA PRO A 116 -6.66 0.70 -4.39
C PRO A 116 -6.46 -0.16 -3.14
N ASN A 117 -5.36 -0.91 -3.09
CA ASN A 117 -5.04 -1.84 -1.99
C ASN A 117 -3.59 -1.74 -1.51
N TRP A 118 -2.82 -0.72 -1.92
CA TRP A 118 -1.46 -0.48 -1.47
C TRP A 118 -1.23 0.98 -1.08
N ALA A 119 -0.49 1.18 0.00
CA ALA A 119 -0.08 2.49 0.49
C ALA A 119 1.27 2.39 1.17
N TYR A 120 1.94 3.53 1.34
CA TYR A 120 3.07 3.62 2.25
C TYR A 120 2.89 4.77 3.24
N VAL A 121 3.53 4.62 4.39
CA VAL A 121 3.60 5.65 5.42
C VAL A 121 5.05 5.80 5.85
N ARG A 122 5.53 7.02 5.85
CA ARG A 122 6.81 7.39 6.46
C ARG A 122 6.54 8.09 7.77
N THR A 123 7.20 7.63 8.84
CA THR A 123 7.05 8.20 10.17
C THR A 123 8.40 8.59 10.76
N ASN A 124 8.34 9.38 11.81
CA ASN A 124 9.40 9.50 12.80
C ASN A 124 8.81 9.14 14.15
N SER A 125 9.53 8.35 14.95
CA SER A 125 9.17 8.12 16.34
C SER A 125 10.16 8.75 17.28
N ALA A 126 9.66 9.15 18.44
CA ALA A 126 10.48 9.68 19.54
C ALA A 126 9.86 9.32 20.87
N GLY A 127 10.72 9.17 21.89
CA GLY A 127 10.33 8.84 23.25
C GLY A 127 11.46 8.19 24.01
N THR A 128 11.13 7.19 24.80
CA THR A 128 12.09 6.44 25.60
C THR A 128 11.80 4.94 25.53
N THR A 129 12.84 4.15 25.74
CA THR A 129 12.77 2.69 25.84
C THR A 129 13.52 2.21 27.07
N PHE A 130 12.85 1.45 27.94
CA PHE A 130 13.50 0.79 29.08
C PHE A 130 14.09 -0.54 28.62
N HIS A 131 15.40 -0.70 28.75
CA HIS A 131 16.17 -1.91 28.45
C HIS A 131 16.29 -2.75 29.71
N ARG A 132 15.63 -3.91 29.76
CA ARG A 132 15.58 -4.75 30.96
C ARG A 132 16.94 -5.34 31.32
N SER A 133 17.72 -5.76 30.33
CA SER A 133 19.07 -6.30 30.55
C SER A 133 20.04 -5.27 31.11
N LEU A 134 19.85 -4.00 30.78
CA LEU A 134 20.68 -2.88 31.27
C LEU A 134 20.13 -2.24 32.54
N GLY A 135 18.86 -2.46 32.88
CA GLY A 135 18.14 -1.75 33.93
C GLY A 135 18.07 -0.23 33.72
N LYS A 136 18.06 0.22 32.45
CA LYS A 136 18.16 1.65 32.09
C LYS A 136 17.09 2.06 31.09
N GLN A 137 16.61 3.26 31.24
CA GLN A 137 15.79 3.95 30.25
C GLN A 137 16.70 4.78 29.34
N LEU A 138 16.56 4.61 28.05
CA LEU A 138 17.32 5.31 27.01
C LEU A 138 16.38 6.13 26.12
N ALA A 139 16.89 7.22 25.56
CA ALA A 139 16.18 7.96 24.52
C ALA A 139 16.05 7.10 23.26
N GLU A 140 14.88 7.11 22.66
CA GLU A 140 14.56 6.37 21.45
C GLU A 140 14.08 7.34 20.38
N THR A 141 14.76 7.36 19.23
CA THR A 141 14.31 8.09 18.04
C THR A 141 14.59 7.26 16.80
N ASN A 142 13.60 7.19 15.91
CA ASN A 142 13.73 6.42 14.67
C ASN A 142 13.08 7.19 13.51
N GLN A 143 13.47 6.78 12.31
CA GLN A 143 12.75 7.00 11.06
C GLN A 143 12.26 5.66 10.53
N GLU A 144 11.01 5.61 10.06
CA GLU A 144 10.36 4.37 9.70
C GLU A 144 9.69 4.45 8.33
N LEU A 145 9.63 3.28 7.67
CA LEU A 145 8.84 3.05 6.48
C LEU A 145 7.90 1.86 6.70
N PHE A 146 6.61 2.13 6.59
CA PHE A 146 5.56 1.12 6.57
C PHE A 146 4.98 1.01 5.16
N ILE A 147 4.82 -0.21 4.66
CA ILE A 147 4.02 -0.51 3.47
C ILE A 147 2.77 -1.21 3.94
N PHE A 148 1.62 -0.66 3.54
CA PHE A 148 0.30 -1.17 3.90
C PHE A 148 -0.35 -1.88 2.73
N LYS A 149 -1.13 -2.91 3.05
CA LYS A 149 -2.00 -3.62 2.11
C LYS A 149 -3.41 -3.68 2.67
N LYS A 150 -4.40 -3.35 1.84
CA LYS A 150 -5.81 -3.52 2.17
C LYS A 150 -6.22 -4.96 1.90
N GLY A 151 -6.82 -5.61 2.88
CA GLY A 151 -7.42 -6.93 2.74
C GLY A 151 -8.79 -6.88 2.09
N ASP A 152 -9.33 -8.04 1.74
CA ASP A 152 -10.68 -8.19 1.17
C ASP A 152 -11.78 -7.76 2.15
N ASP A 153 -11.48 -7.74 3.44
CA ASP A 153 -12.33 -7.21 4.52
C ASP A 153 -12.30 -5.67 4.63
N GLY A 154 -11.59 -5.00 3.71
CA GLY A 154 -11.45 -3.54 3.65
C GLY A 154 -10.50 -2.95 4.69
N LYS A 155 -9.88 -3.77 5.55
CA LYS A 155 -8.96 -3.29 6.58
C LYS A 155 -7.53 -3.15 6.04
N TRP A 156 -6.89 -2.06 6.41
CA TRP A 156 -5.49 -1.81 6.12
C TRP A 156 -4.59 -2.51 7.16
N ARG A 157 -3.57 -3.21 6.69
CA ARG A 157 -2.60 -3.93 7.53
C ARG A 157 -1.19 -3.67 7.06
N ILE A 158 -0.24 -3.77 7.98
CA ILE A 158 1.19 -3.66 7.70
C ILE A 158 1.63 -4.87 6.90
N ALA A 159 2.04 -4.65 5.65
CA ALA A 159 2.64 -5.68 4.81
C ALA A 159 4.15 -5.75 5.00
N ARG A 160 4.81 -4.59 5.15
CA ARG A 160 6.27 -4.47 5.40
C ARG A 160 6.50 -3.34 6.37
N TYR A 161 7.44 -3.55 7.29
CA TYR A 161 7.87 -2.52 8.22
C TYR A 161 9.38 -2.58 8.40
N SER A 162 10.03 -1.44 8.23
CA SER A 162 11.46 -1.23 8.46
C SER A 162 11.67 0.07 9.20
N PHE A 163 12.70 0.12 10.02
CA PHE A 163 13.10 1.35 10.71
C PHE A 163 14.61 1.44 10.87
N SER A 164 15.06 2.66 11.09
CA SER A 164 16.46 2.97 11.39
C SER A 164 16.52 3.92 12.57
N PRO A 165 17.31 3.62 13.62
CA PRO A 165 17.60 4.56 14.69
C PRO A 165 18.22 5.85 14.14
N THR A 166 17.83 6.99 14.72
CA THR A 166 18.37 8.32 14.38
C THR A 166 19.20 8.93 15.50
N ASN A 167 19.25 8.25 16.66
CA ASN A 167 20.21 8.59 17.70
C ASN A 167 21.63 8.24 17.24
N PRO A 168 22.65 9.05 17.61
CA PRO A 168 24.03 8.64 17.40
C PRO A 168 24.31 7.30 18.07
N PRO A 169 25.17 6.45 17.50
CA PRO A 169 25.63 5.27 18.21
C PRO A 169 26.28 5.68 19.54
N ALA A 170 26.01 4.91 20.59
CA ALA A 170 26.60 5.09 21.91
C ALA A 170 28.07 4.71 21.90
#